data_d1e1fdea07e1bcd2b74f70df84d5d878
#
_entry.id   d1e1fdea07e1bcd2b74f70df84d5d878
#
_cell.length_a   1.000
_cell.length_b   1.000
_cell.length_c   1.000
_cell.angle_alpha   90.00
_cell.angle_beta   90.00
_cell.angle_gamma   90.00
#
_symmetry.space_group_name_H-M   'P 1'
#
loop_
_entity.id
_entity.type
_entity.pdbx_description
1 polymer ?
#
loop_
_entity_poly.entity_id
_entity_poly.type
_entity_poly.pdbx_seq_one_letter_code
_entity_poly.pdbx_strand_id
1 'polypeptide(L)'
;MPNTTQNFNVNAQGTVTPSGPGAKMSITGSNNLPNQGQWHTSSQRVTIKLPSAVWVVTPNDGNAYAFSMPPNSNSDTFLLQPNAPLGEQIYDVETPPSPKGGNSAPSVVVEP
;
A
#
# COMPACT_ATOMS: atom_id res chain seq x y z
N MET A 1 11.51 -14.38 -1.19
CA MET A 1 11.55 -13.53 0.01
C MET A 1 11.61 -12.07 -0.42
N PRO A 2 10.84 -11.20 0.23
CA PRO A 2 10.96 -9.78 -0.04
C PRO A 2 12.35 -9.27 0.36
N ASN A 3 12.82 -8.26 -0.34
CA ASN A 3 14.11 -7.67 -0.11
C ASN A 3 14.12 -6.87 1.20
N THR A 4 13.16 -5.96 1.32
CA THR A 4 12.92 -5.15 2.51
C THR A 4 11.44 -4.89 2.62
N THR A 5 11.02 -4.25 3.72
CA THR A 5 9.63 -3.88 3.94
C THR A 5 9.49 -2.38 3.87
N GLN A 6 8.57 -1.92 3.03
CA GLN A 6 8.14 -0.53 3.00
C GLN A 6 6.94 -0.37 3.92
N ASN A 7 7.08 0.48 4.92
CA ASN A 7 5.99 0.76 5.85
C ASN A 7 5.20 1.97 5.39
N PHE A 8 3.88 1.87 5.43
CA PHE A 8 2.96 2.94 5.10
C PHE A 8 2.14 3.26 6.34
N ASN A 9 2.13 4.52 6.73
CA ASN A 9 1.36 4.97 7.88
C ASN A 9 0.17 5.76 7.40
N VAL A 10 -1.04 5.37 7.86
CA VAL A 10 -2.28 6.05 7.51
C VAL A 10 -2.80 6.73 8.77
N ASN A 11 -2.88 8.05 8.75
CA ASN A 11 -3.34 8.81 9.91
C ASN A 11 -4.88 8.85 9.98
N ALA A 12 -5.40 9.56 10.98
CA ALA A 12 -6.84 9.62 11.22
C ALA A 12 -7.62 10.28 10.09
N GLN A 13 -6.96 11.09 9.29
CA GLN A 13 -7.56 11.75 8.13
C GLN A 13 -7.40 10.93 6.85
N GLY A 14 -6.76 9.78 6.92
CA GLY A 14 -6.51 8.94 5.75
C GLY A 14 -5.31 9.35 4.91
N THR A 15 -4.49 10.25 5.43
CA THR A 15 -3.25 10.65 4.74
C THR A 15 -2.20 9.56 4.91
N VAL A 16 -1.60 9.16 3.81
CA VAL A 16 -0.60 8.08 3.78
C VAL A 16 0.80 8.67 3.71
N THR A 17 1.70 8.13 4.50
CA THR A 17 3.12 8.51 4.53
C THR A 17 3.99 7.26 4.58
N PRO A 18 4.99 7.11 3.71
CA PRO A 18 5.30 7.93 2.54
C PRO A 18 4.35 7.67 1.38
N SER A 19 4.33 8.57 0.41
CA SER A 19 3.52 8.44 -0.79
C SER A 19 4.32 8.99 -1.97
N GLY A 20 4.03 8.50 -3.18
CA GLY A 20 4.71 8.95 -4.39
C GLY A 20 6.21 8.69 -4.36
N PRO A 21 7.04 9.71 -4.68
CA PRO A 21 8.49 9.48 -4.78
C PRO A 21 9.15 8.97 -3.49
N GLY A 22 8.51 9.18 -2.33
CA GLY A 22 9.01 8.68 -1.06
C GLY A 22 8.73 7.20 -0.84
N ALA A 23 7.79 6.62 -1.57
CA ALA A 23 7.44 5.22 -1.48
C ALA A 23 7.89 4.52 -2.75
N LYS A 24 9.00 3.79 -2.68
CA LYS A 24 9.59 3.11 -3.82
C LYS A 24 9.68 1.62 -3.55
N MET A 25 9.34 0.80 -4.54
CA MET A 25 9.42 -0.65 -4.43
C MET A 25 10.00 -1.22 -5.71
N SER A 26 10.83 -2.26 -5.57
CA SER A 26 11.48 -2.92 -6.71
C SER A 26 10.79 -4.24 -7.03
N ILE A 27 10.55 -4.49 -8.31
CA ILE A 27 9.98 -5.76 -8.75
C ILE A 27 11.02 -6.88 -8.77
N THR A 28 12.29 -6.55 -8.81
CA THR A 28 13.34 -7.56 -8.85
C THR A 28 13.84 -7.97 -7.49
N GLY A 29 13.53 -7.21 -6.46
CA GLY A 29 14.07 -7.43 -5.13
C GLY A 29 15.55 -7.12 -5.02
N SER A 30 16.12 -6.44 -5.98
CA SER A 30 17.52 -6.03 -5.98
C SER A 30 17.67 -4.61 -5.45
N ASN A 31 18.92 -4.17 -5.29
CA ASN A 31 19.27 -2.81 -4.91
C ASN A 31 18.77 -2.38 -3.52
N ASN A 32 18.42 -3.33 -2.65
CA ASN A 32 17.95 -3.07 -1.29
C ASN A 32 16.68 -2.22 -1.24
N LEU A 33 15.90 -2.20 -2.32
CA LEU A 33 14.61 -1.53 -2.34
C LEU A 33 13.54 -2.48 -1.81
N PRO A 34 12.52 -1.96 -1.11
CA PRO A 34 11.45 -2.81 -0.59
C PRO A 34 10.62 -3.39 -1.72
N ASN A 35 10.22 -4.66 -1.58
CA ASN A 35 9.26 -5.30 -2.47
C ASN A 35 8.11 -5.94 -1.70
N GLN A 36 7.97 -5.58 -0.47
CA GLN A 36 6.90 -5.98 0.43
C GLN A 36 6.43 -4.74 1.17
N GLY A 37 5.14 -4.60 1.40
CA GLY A 37 4.60 -3.47 2.13
C GLY A 37 3.78 -3.88 3.33
N GLN A 38 3.70 -2.99 4.31
CA GLN A 38 2.82 -3.12 5.46
C GLN A 38 2.15 -1.79 5.74
N TRP A 39 0.87 -1.85 6.12
CA TRP A 39 0.09 -0.68 6.47
C TRP A 39 -0.05 -0.58 7.98
N HIS A 40 0.09 0.63 8.50
CA HIS A 40 -0.12 0.93 9.91
C HIS A 40 -1.18 2.02 10.00
N THR A 41 -2.28 1.75 10.68
CA THR A 41 -3.35 2.73 10.83
C THR A 41 -3.32 3.35 12.21
N SER A 42 -3.77 4.60 12.32
CA SER A 42 -3.94 5.26 13.59
C SER A 42 -5.37 5.05 14.13
N SER A 43 -6.05 6.08 14.54
CA SER A 43 -7.28 5.97 15.32
C SER A 43 -8.54 5.77 14.49
N GLN A 44 -8.44 5.61 13.18
CA GLN A 44 -9.62 5.52 12.32
C GLN A 44 -9.55 4.29 11.43
N ARG A 45 -10.72 3.69 11.17
CA ARG A 45 -10.83 2.59 10.20
C ARG A 45 -10.50 3.10 8.80
N VAL A 46 -9.76 2.29 8.05
CA VAL A 46 -9.42 2.62 6.66
C VAL A 46 -9.75 1.44 5.77
N THR A 47 -10.08 1.74 4.53
CA THR A 47 -10.19 0.76 3.44
C THR A 47 -9.18 1.14 2.37
N ILE A 48 -8.36 0.18 1.96
CA ILE A 48 -7.30 0.41 0.99
C ILE A 48 -7.60 -0.41 -0.24
N LYS A 49 -7.62 0.23 -1.39
CA LYS A 49 -7.87 -0.40 -2.68
C LYS A 49 -6.63 -0.31 -3.54
N LEU A 50 -6.08 -1.46 -3.88
CA LEU A 50 -4.83 -1.56 -4.63
C LEU A 50 -5.10 -2.09 -6.03
N PRO A 51 -4.41 -1.58 -7.06
CA PRO A 51 -4.54 -2.12 -8.41
C PRO A 51 -4.06 -3.57 -8.45
N SER A 52 -4.90 -4.49 -8.94
CA SER A 52 -4.58 -5.92 -8.94
C SER A 52 -3.39 -6.26 -9.84
N ALA A 53 -3.08 -5.43 -10.82
CA ALA A 53 -1.92 -5.65 -11.68
C ALA A 53 -0.60 -5.35 -10.97
N VAL A 54 -0.66 -4.65 -9.83
CA VAL A 54 0.53 -4.17 -9.11
C VAL A 54 0.78 -4.97 -7.84
N TRP A 55 -0.29 -5.36 -7.13
CA TRP A 55 -0.19 -5.86 -5.77
C TRP A 55 -0.80 -7.24 -5.59
N VAL A 56 -0.19 -7.99 -4.67
CA VAL A 56 -0.83 -9.18 -4.08
C VAL A 56 -1.00 -8.91 -2.59
N VAL A 57 -2.24 -8.98 -2.12
CA VAL A 57 -2.56 -8.77 -0.70
C VAL A 57 -2.49 -10.10 0.03
N THR A 58 -1.85 -10.11 1.20
CA THR A 58 -1.70 -11.30 2.02
C THR A 58 -2.24 -11.01 3.43
N PRO A 59 -3.13 -11.84 3.99
CA PRO A 59 -3.72 -13.02 3.35
C PRO A 59 -4.67 -12.65 2.23
N ASN A 60 -4.78 -13.53 1.26
CA ASN A 60 -5.70 -13.33 0.16
C ASN A 60 -7.10 -13.79 0.60
N ASP A 61 -8.01 -12.84 0.75
CA ASP A 61 -9.38 -13.10 1.19
C ASP A 61 -10.36 -13.24 0.01
N GLY A 62 -9.85 -13.43 -1.18
CA GLY A 62 -10.65 -13.52 -2.39
C GLY A 62 -10.86 -12.17 -3.07
N ASN A 63 -10.37 -11.09 -2.48
CA ASN A 63 -10.41 -9.75 -3.05
C ASN A 63 -9.03 -9.13 -2.90
N ALA A 64 -8.15 -9.49 -3.81
CA ALA A 64 -6.72 -9.24 -3.69
C ALA A 64 -6.31 -7.77 -3.74
N TYR A 65 -7.24 -6.87 -4.05
CA TYR A 65 -6.91 -5.46 -4.24
C TYR A 65 -7.76 -4.51 -3.41
N ALA A 66 -8.51 -5.03 -2.44
CA ALA A 66 -9.25 -4.18 -1.52
C ALA A 66 -9.35 -4.87 -0.16
N PHE A 67 -9.03 -4.15 0.91
CA PHE A 67 -9.15 -4.66 2.27
C PHE A 67 -9.40 -3.52 3.23
N SER A 68 -10.05 -3.85 4.35
CA SER A 68 -10.36 -2.89 5.40
C SER A 68 -9.59 -3.22 6.66
N MET A 69 -9.12 -2.18 7.35
CA MET A 69 -8.38 -2.33 8.59
C MET A 69 -9.10 -1.59 9.72
N PRO A 70 -9.26 -2.21 10.90
CA PRO A 70 -9.78 -1.49 12.06
C PRO A 70 -8.79 -0.42 12.54
N PRO A 71 -9.23 0.48 13.43
CA PRO A 71 -8.33 1.48 13.99
C PRO A 71 -7.13 0.86 14.71
N ASN A 72 -6.01 1.55 14.70
CA ASN A 72 -4.79 1.15 15.41
C ASN A 72 -4.31 -0.25 15.01
N SER A 73 -4.40 -0.57 13.73
CA SER A 73 -4.01 -1.86 13.22
C SER A 73 -2.69 -1.81 12.48
N ASN A 74 -2.02 -2.96 12.48
CA ASN A 74 -0.95 -3.24 11.55
C ASN A 74 -1.49 -4.26 10.56
N SER A 75 -1.30 -4.01 9.27
CA SER A 75 -1.80 -4.95 8.28
C SER A 75 -0.93 -6.17 8.19
N ASP A 76 -1.50 -7.17 7.57
CA ASP A 76 -0.69 -8.22 7.00
C ASP A 76 0.15 -7.65 5.86
N THR A 77 1.17 -8.42 5.51
CA THR A 77 2.07 -8.08 4.43
C THR A 77 1.37 -8.14 3.07
N PHE A 78 1.64 -7.19 2.22
CA PHE A 78 1.27 -7.29 0.81
C PHE A 78 2.54 -7.26 -0.03
N LEU A 79 2.49 -7.92 -1.19
CA LEU A 79 3.66 -8.07 -2.04
C LEU A 79 3.45 -7.35 -3.37
N LEU A 80 4.55 -6.81 -3.91
CA LEU A 80 4.55 -6.27 -5.25
C LEU A 80 4.55 -7.43 -6.26
N GLN A 81 3.70 -7.33 -7.30
CA GLN A 81 3.68 -8.33 -8.35
C GLN A 81 5.01 -8.33 -9.10
N PRO A 82 5.52 -9.51 -9.47
CA PRO A 82 6.81 -9.57 -10.19
C PRO A 82 6.83 -8.84 -11.53
N ASN A 83 5.67 -8.69 -12.14
CA ASN A 83 5.54 -8.03 -13.45
C ASN A 83 4.74 -6.73 -13.34
N ALA A 84 4.75 -6.09 -12.18
CA ALA A 84 4.04 -4.84 -12.00
C ALA A 84 4.56 -3.77 -12.98
N PRO A 85 3.67 -2.93 -13.53
CA PRO A 85 4.11 -1.84 -14.40
C PRO A 85 5.07 -0.91 -13.68
N LEU A 86 6.10 -0.47 -14.37
CA LEU A 86 7.08 0.46 -13.81
C LEU A 86 6.49 1.87 -13.73
N GLY A 87 7.05 2.67 -12.83
CA GLY A 87 6.64 4.05 -12.66
C GLY A 87 5.67 4.25 -11.52
N GLU A 88 5.01 5.40 -11.50
CA GLU A 88 4.09 5.74 -10.44
C GLU A 88 2.81 4.91 -10.54
N GLN A 89 2.48 4.23 -9.45
CA GLN A 89 1.27 3.41 -9.36
C GLN A 89 0.38 3.97 -8.26
N ILE A 90 -0.84 4.34 -8.64
CA ILE A 90 -1.79 5.02 -7.76
C ILE A 90 -2.70 3.99 -7.10
N TYR A 91 -3.08 4.24 -5.86
CA TYR A 91 -4.06 3.46 -5.14
C TYR A 91 -5.01 4.38 -4.40
N ASP A 92 -6.09 3.80 -3.84
CA ASP A 92 -7.10 4.58 -3.12
C ASP A 92 -7.12 4.20 -1.65
N VAL A 93 -7.33 5.21 -0.80
CA VAL A 93 -7.54 5.02 0.64
C VAL A 93 -8.84 5.71 1.01
N GLU A 94 -9.71 5.00 1.70
CA GLU A 94 -10.99 5.52 2.18
C GLU A 94 -11.03 5.44 3.70
N THR A 95 -11.53 6.49 4.32
CA THR A 95 -11.71 6.55 5.78
C THR A 95 -13.17 6.83 6.08
N PRO A 96 -14.00 5.79 6.29
CA PRO A 96 -15.42 6.00 6.56
C PRO A 96 -15.62 6.92 7.79
N PRO A 97 -16.65 7.80 7.79
CA PRO A 97 -17.66 7.94 6.75
C PRO A 97 -17.24 8.72 5.51
N SER A 98 -16.01 9.25 5.49
CA SER A 98 -15.50 9.98 4.32
C SER A 98 -15.13 9.01 3.21
N PRO A 99 -15.53 9.25 1.96
CA PRO A 99 -15.24 8.34 0.86
C PRO A 99 -13.79 8.40 0.38
N LYS A 100 -13.03 9.41 0.81
CA LYS A 100 -11.62 9.57 0.40
C LYS A 100 -10.76 9.90 1.59
N GLY A 101 -9.51 9.45 1.54
CA GLY A 101 -8.50 9.83 2.50
C GLY A 101 -7.94 11.22 2.28
N GLY A 102 -6.95 11.59 3.07
CA GLY A 102 -6.34 12.92 3.04
C GLY A 102 -5.45 13.19 1.85
N ASN A 103 -4.89 12.14 1.22
CA ASN A 103 -4.11 12.30 0.00
C ASN A 103 -5.03 12.27 -1.21
N SER A 104 -4.73 13.15 -2.17
CA SER A 104 -5.37 13.10 -3.47
C SER A 104 -4.52 12.19 -4.35
N ALA A 105 -4.91 10.94 -4.54
CA ALA A 105 -4.21 9.94 -5.33
C ALA A 105 -2.84 9.55 -4.71
N PRO A 106 -2.84 8.89 -3.55
CA PRO A 106 -1.60 8.36 -3.01
C PRO A 106 -0.99 7.33 -3.97
N SER A 107 0.34 7.28 -4.01
CA SER A 107 1.02 6.45 -5.01
C SER A 107 2.31 5.87 -4.48
N VAL A 108 2.83 4.89 -5.22
CA VAL A 108 4.15 4.32 -5.00
C VAL A 108 4.86 4.25 -6.34
N VAL A 109 6.18 4.41 -6.34
CA VAL A 109 6.98 4.31 -7.56
C VAL A 109 7.55 2.89 -7.64
N VAL A 110 7.20 2.18 -8.71
CA VAL A 110 7.69 0.82 -8.96
C VAL A 110 8.94 0.93 -9.84
N GLU A 111 10.04 0.35 -9.35
CA GLU A 111 11.33 0.36 -10.03
C GLU A 111 11.78 -1.06 -10.39
N PRO A 112 12.61 -1.20 -11.44
CA PRO A 112 13.14 -2.51 -11.81
C PRO A 112 14.01 -3.15 -10.75
#